data_d235d2fbcdd00c3df370b08f6b008f88
#
_entry.id   d235d2fbcdd00c3df370b08f6b008f88
#
_cell.length_a   1.000
_cell.length_b   1.000
_cell.length_c   1.000
_cell.angle_alpha   90.00
_cell.angle_beta   90.00
_cell.angle_gamma   90.00
#
_symmetry.space_group_name_H-M   'P 1'
#
loop_
_entity.id
_entity.type
_entity.pdbx_description
1 polymer ?
#
loop_
_entity_poly.entity_id
_entity_poly.type
_entity_poly.pdbx_seq_one_letter_code
_entity_poly.pdbx_strand_id
1 'polypeptide(L)'
;MYTIIETPTFKNDADAIWTEDERGDFCAWIAGNHNAGDVIPGSGGCRKVRWSKRGLGKRGGVRVIYYTKLKNGEIWLLVIYSKAVKENIPSHILKSIKEVIDND
;
A
#
# COMPACT_ATOMS: atom_id res chain seq x y z
N MET A 1 8.05 14.86 6.29
CA MET A 1 8.37 13.45 6.00
C MET A 1 7.34 12.53 6.64
N TYR A 2 6.92 11.52 5.92
CA TYR A 2 5.90 10.59 6.40
C TYR A 2 6.52 9.37 7.04
N THR A 3 5.90 8.90 8.12
CA THR A 3 6.27 7.64 8.76
C THR A 3 5.51 6.51 8.06
N ILE A 4 6.22 5.45 7.67
CA ILE A 4 5.62 4.29 7.03
C ILE A 4 5.25 3.27 8.10
N ILE A 5 3.99 2.86 8.12
CA ILE A 5 3.49 1.86 9.06
C ILE A 5 2.94 0.69 8.25
N GLU A 6 3.50 -0.49 8.48
CA GLU A 6 3.06 -1.70 7.81
C GLU A 6 2.14 -2.49 8.73
N THR A 7 0.95 -2.82 8.23
CA THR A 7 0.06 -3.70 8.98
C THR A 7 0.65 -5.12 9.03
N PRO A 8 0.27 -5.94 10.01
CA PRO A 8 0.76 -7.32 10.07
C PRO A 8 0.48 -8.13 8.79
N THR A 9 -0.70 -7.96 8.21
CA THR A 9 -1.05 -8.60 6.95
C THR A 9 -0.12 -8.16 5.83
N PHE A 10 0.14 -6.85 5.72
CA PHE A 10 1.06 -6.33 4.71
C PHE A 10 2.46 -6.90 4.90
N LYS A 11 2.97 -6.91 6.12
CA LYS A 11 4.32 -7.45 6.41
C LYS A 11 4.45 -8.89 5.96
N ASN A 12 3.47 -9.70 6.30
CA ASN A 12 3.49 -11.12 5.97
C ASN A 12 3.51 -11.34 4.45
N ASP A 13 2.67 -10.64 3.73
CA ASP A 13 2.57 -10.77 2.28
C ASP A 13 3.77 -10.15 1.57
N ALA A 14 4.28 -9.04 2.07
CA ALA A 14 5.46 -8.39 1.50
C ALA A 14 6.70 -9.27 1.63
N ASP A 15 6.85 -9.98 2.73
CA ASP A 15 7.97 -10.91 2.92
C ASP A 15 7.99 -12.01 1.86
N ALA A 16 6.82 -12.42 1.39
CA ALA A 16 6.71 -13.44 0.34
C ALA A 16 6.90 -12.88 -1.08
N ILE A 17 6.68 -11.59 -1.28
CA ILE A 17 6.68 -10.96 -2.60
C ILE A 17 7.97 -10.21 -2.88
N TRP A 18 8.50 -9.50 -1.88
CA TRP A 18 9.66 -8.62 -2.03
C TRP A 18 10.88 -9.10 -1.25
N THR A 19 12.06 -8.80 -1.77
CA THR A 19 13.29 -8.81 -0.98
C THR A 19 13.30 -7.59 -0.06
N GLU A 20 14.19 -7.58 0.93
CA GLU A 20 14.34 -6.40 1.81
C GLU A 20 14.68 -5.14 1.03
N ASP A 21 15.55 -5.25 0.02
CA ASP A 21 15.93 -4.11 -0.81
C ASP A 21 14.74 -3.55 -1.58
N GLU A 22 13.92 -4.42 -2.16
CA GLU A 22 12.73 -4.00 -2.89
C GLU A 22 11.72 -3.31 -1.96
N ARG A 23 11.56 -3.84 -0.78
CA ARG A 23 10.67 -3.28 0.24
C ARG A 23 11.15 -1.89 0.67
N GLY A 24 12.46 -1.76 0.92
CA GLY A 24 13.06 -0.48 1.28
C GLY A 24 12.89 0.56 0.17
N ASP A 25 13.09 0.15 -1.09
CA ASP A 25 12.91 1.03 -2.24
C ASP A 25 11.49 1.56 -2.32
N PHE A 26 10.51 0.68 -2.14
CA PHE A 26 9.11 1.10 -2.15
C PHE A 26 8.80 2.07 -1.02
N CYS A 27 9.23 1.75 0.18
CA CYS A 27 8.96 2.60 1.35
C CYS A 27 9.57 3.98 1.19
N ALA A 28 10.80 4.07 0.68
CA ALA A 28 11.45 5.35 0.41
C ALA A 28 10.69 6.15 -0.64
N TRP A 29 10.23 5.47 -1.69
CA TRP A 29 9.49 6.12 -2.77
C TRP A 29 8.13 6.64 -2.31
N ILE A 30 7.35 5.80 -1.62
CA ILE A 30 6.01 6.20 -1.20
C ILE A 30 6.03 7.34 -0.17
N ALA A 31 7.08 7.40 0.65
CA ALA A 31 7.24 8.48 1.62
C ALA A 31 7.31 9.86 0.94
N GLY A 32 7.81 9.93 -0.28
CA GLY A 32 7.85 11.15 -1.08
C GLY A 32 6.71 11.26 -2.09
N ASN A 33 5.83 10.28 -2.18
CA ASN A 33 4.78 10.23 -3.20
C ASN A 33 3.45 9.74 -2.63
N HIS A 34 3.04 10.31 -1.50
CA HIS A 34 1.86 9.83 -0.77
C HIS A 34 0.54 9.98 -1.53
N ASN A 35 0.52 10.74 -2.62
CA ASN A 35 -0.65 10.90 -3.48
C ASN A 35 -0.57 10.06 -4.76
N ALA A 36 0.42 9.17 -4.86
CA ALA A 36 0.55 8.32 -6.03
C ALA A 36 -0.61 7.32 -6.12
N GLY A 37 -0.87 6.88 -7.33
CA GLY A 37 -1.97 5.94 -7.56
C GLY A 37 -3.33 6.59 -7.52
N ASP A 38 -4.36 5.75 -7.55
CA ASP A 38 -5.74 6.20 -7.65
C ASP A 38 -6.52 5.90 -6.38
N VAL A 39 -7.38 6.82 -5.99
CA VAL A 39 -8.29 6.62 -4.87
C VAL A 39 -9.28 5.51 -5.22
N ILE A 40 -9.46 4.58 -4.30
CA ILE A 40 -10.44 3.50 -4.45
C ILE A 40 -11.80 4.03 -4.01
N PRO A 41 -12.81 4.08 -4.92
CA PRO A 41 -14.13 4.60 -4.55
C PRO A 41 -14.74 3.81 -3.39
N GLY A 42 -15.35 4.52 -2.46
CA GLY A 42 -16.03 3.89 -1.33
C GLY A 42 -15.12 3.40 -0.21
N SER A 43 -13.82 3.61 -0.32
CA SER A 43 -12.85 3.15 0.67
C SER A 43 -12.53 4.18 1.76
N GLY A 44 -13.05 5.39 1.61
CA GLY A 44 -12.74 6.46 2.56
C GLY A 44 -11.39 7.13 2.34
N GLY A 45 -10.81 6.98 1.14
CA GLY A 45 -9.56 7.64 0.77
C GLY A 45 -8.36 6.70 0.65
N CYS A 46 -8.57 5.39 0.72
CA CYS A 46 -7.50 4.44 0.43
C CYS A 46 -7.10 4.55 -1.05
N ARG A 47 -5.82 4.39 -1.33
CA ARG A 47 -5.27 4.47 -2.68
C ARG A 47 -4.64 3.15 -3.08
N LYS A 48 -4.66 2.89 -4.39
CA LYS A 48 -4.01 1.72 -4.98
C LYS A 48 -2.95 2.20 -5.97
N VAL A 49 -1.74 1.73 -5.80
CA VAL A 49 -0.63 2.11 -6.66
C VAL A 49 0.04 0.87 -7.24
N ARG A 50 0.55 1.02 -8.47
CA ARG A 50 1.39 0.01 -9.11
C ARG A 50 2.83 0.25 -8.75
N TRP A 51 3.54 -0.82 -8.47
CA TRP A 51 4.97 -0.74 -8.25
C TRP A 51 5.66 -1.86 -9.01
N SER A 52 6.64 -1.51 -9.80
CA SER A 52 7.45 -2.49 -10.51
C SER A 52 8.91 -2.23 -10.22
N LYS A 53 9.62 -3.28 -9.88
CA LYS A 53 11.07 -3.18 -9.74
C LYS A 53 11.70 -2.91 -11.10
N ARG A 54 12.68 -2.04 -11.11
CA ARG A 54 13.43 -1.69 -12.31
C ARG A 54 14.07 -2.96 -12.90
N GLY A 55 13.83 -3.22 -14.17
CA GLY A 55 14.40 -4.36 -14.87
C GLY A 55 13.55 -5.62 -14.87
N LEU A 56 12.46 -5.68 -14.10
CA LEU A 56 11.57 -6.84 -14.09
C LEU A 56 10.43 -6.75 -15.11
N GLY A 57 10.35 -5.64 -15.82
CA GLY A 57 9.31 -5.44 -16.82
C GLY A 57 7.90 -5.53 -16.24
N LYS A 58 6.93 -5.83 -17.10
CA LYS A 58 5.52 -5.86 -16.71
C LYS A 58 5.16 -7.02 -15.80
N ARG A 59 5.96 -8.08 -15.78
CA ARG A 59 5.67 -9.28 -15.01
C ARG A 59 5.96 -9.15 -13.51
N GLY A 60 6.86 -8.23 -13.15
CA GLY A 60 7.23 -8.02 -11.75
C GLY A 60 6.35 -7.04 -11.02
N GLY A 61 5.27 -6.58 -11.64
CA GLY A 61 4.41 -5.57 -11.05
C GLY A 61 3.61 -6.07 -9.88
N VAL A 62 3.56 -5.25 -8.84
CA VAL A 62 2.70 -5.49 -7.68
C VAL A 62 1.73 -4.33 -7.53
N ARG A 63 0.68 -4.57 -6.76
CA ARG A 63 -0.28 -3.56 -6.35
C ARG A 63 -0.17 -3.38 -4.85
N VAL A 64 -0.12 -2.13 -4.41
CA VAL A 64 -0.12 -1.80 -2.99
C VAL A 64 -1.32 -0.91 -2.71
N ILE A 65 -2.09 -1.29 -1.68
CA ILE A 65 -3.18 -0.47 -1.18
C ILE A 65 -2.71 0.17 0.12
N TYR A 66 -2.84 1.48 0.21
CA TYR A 66 -2.37 2.23 1.36
C TYR A 66 -3.33 3.37 1.71
N TYR A 67 -3.19 3.87 2.93
CA TYR A 67 -3.97 5.01 3.42
C TYR A 67 -3.03 6.01 4.07
N THR A 68 -3.15 7.29 3.70
CA THR A 68 -2.33 8.36 4.27
C THR A 68 -3.13 9.10 5.32
N LYS A 69 -2.69 9.01 6.57
CA LYS A 69 -3.26 9.76 7.68
C LYS A 69 -2.51 11.08 7.80
N LEU A 70 -2.98 12.09 7.06
CA LEU A 70 -2.30 13.38 6.95
C LEU A 70 -2.08 14.05 8.30
N LYS A 71 -3.06 13.96 9.17
CA LYS A 71 -2.99 14.59 10.50
C LYS A 71 -1.77 14.15 11.29
N ASN A 72 -1.37 12.90 11.15
CA ASN A 72 -0.25 12.34 11.90
C ASN A 72 1.02 12.20 11.06
N GLY A 73 0.96 12.49 9.77
CA GLY A 73 2.09 12.28 8.87
C GLY A 73 2.44 10.81 8.71
N GLU A 74 1.44 9.94 8.64
CA GLU A 74 1.62 8.49 8.56
C GLU A 74 1.06 7.94 7.26
N ILE A 75 1.80 7.00 6.65
CA ILE A 75 1.33 6.22 5.51
C ILE A 75 1.20 4.77 5.98
N TRP A 76 -0.03 4.28 5.97
CA TRP A 76 -0.35 2.91 6.41
C TRP A 76 -0.42 2.01 5.19
N LEU A 77 0.48 1.04 5.11
CA LEU A 77 0.50 0.04 4.05
C LEU A 77 -0.42 -1.11 4.45
N LEU A 78 -1.51 -1.30 3.72
CA LEU A 78 -2.59 -2.20 4.11
C LEU A 78 -2.52 -3.54 3.42
N VAL A 79 -2.31 -3.54 2.10
CA VAL A 79 -2.39 -4.76 1.28
C VAL A 79 -1.32 -4.70 0.18
N ILE A 80 -0.72 -5.84 -0.11
CA ILE A 80 0.16 -6.01 -1.26
C ILE A 80 -0.19 -7.31 -1.97
N TYR A 81 -0.25 -7.29 -3.28
CA TYR A 81 -0.48 -8.50 -4.08
C TYR A 81 0.15 -8.35 -5.45
N SER A 82 0.49 -9.49 -6.08
CA SER A 82 1.06 -9.47 -7.41
C SER A 82 -0.02 -9.19 -8.46
N LYS A 83 0.41 -8.63 -9.58
CA LYS A 83 -0.49 -8.32 -10.69
C LYS A 83 -1.28 -9.53 -11.19
N ALA A 84 -0.68 -10.73 -11.11
CA ALA A 84 -1.30 -11.96 -11.58
C ALA A 84 -2.45 -12.43 -10.67
N VAL A 85 -2.46 -11.98 -9.43
CA VAL A 85 -3.49 -12.35 -8.44
C VAL A 85 -4.54 -11.26 -8.42
N LYS A 86 -5.79 -11.65 -8.63
CA LYS A 86 -6.91 -10.71 -8.51
C LYS A 86 -7.38 -10.68 -7.07
N GLU A 87 -6.93 -9.67 -6.35
CA GLU A 87 -7.44 -9.39 -5.02
C GLU A 87 -8.61 -8.42 -5.13
N ASN A 88 -9.80 -8.91 -4.83
CA ASN A 88 -11.00 -8.10 -4.80
C ASN A 88 -11.40 -7.85 -3.36
N ILE A 89 -10.69 -6.90 -2.74
CA ILE A 89 -11.05 -6.50 -1.39
C ILE A 89 -12.18 -5.49 -1.49
N PRO A 90 -13.36 -5.79 -0.92
CA PRO A 90 -14.47 -4.85 -0.98
C PRO A 90 -14.10 -3.50 -0.36
N SER A 91 -14.50 -2.42 -1.03
CA SER A 91 -14.15 -1.07 -0.58
C SER A 91 -14.66 -0.76 0.83
N HIS A 92 -15.79 -1.35 1.24
CA HIS A 92 -16.31 -1.13 2.60
C HIS A 92 -15.41 -1.74 3.68
N ILE A 93 -14.66 -2.80 3.34
CA ILE A 93 -13.68 -3.38 4.27
C ILE A 93 -12.49 -2.43 4.43
N LEU A 94 -12.02 -1.86 3.33
CA LEU A 94 -10.95 -0.87 3.37
C LEU A 94 -11.38 0.36 4.17
N LYS A 95 -12.61 0.79 4.00
CA LYS A 95 -13.17 1.91 4.76
C LYS A 95 -13.19 1.61 6.27
N SER A 96 -13.55 0.39 6.64
CA SER A 96 -13.54 -0.03 8.05
C SER A 96 -12.14 0.02 8.63
N ILE A 97 -11.13 -0.43 7.88
CA ILE A 97 -9.73 -0.38 8.32
C ILE A 97 -9.30 1.07 8.50
N LYS A 98 -9.61 1.92 7.54
CA LYS A 98 -9.28 3.34 7.58
C LYS A 98 -9.91 4.01 8.80
N GLU A 99 -11.15 3.69 9.14
CA GLU A 99 -11.83 4.26 10.29
C GLU A 99 -11.15 3.87 11.60
N VAL A 100 -10.68 2.64 11.72
CA VAL A 100 -9.91 2.20 12.89
C VAL A 100 -8.61 3.00 13.00
N ILE A 101 -7.91 3.20 11.89
CA ILE A 101 -6.67 3.99 11.87
C ILE A 101 -6.94 5.44 12.31
N ASP A 102 -8.01 6.04 11.81
CA ASP A 102 -8.36 7.43 12.13
C ASP A 102 -8.76 7.63 13.58
N ASN A 103 -9.27 6.60 14.22
CA ASN A 103 -9.76 6.68 15.60
C ASN A 103 -8.70 6.40 16.66
N ASP A 104 -7.50 6.09 16.25
CA ASP A 104 -6.37 5.86 17.16
C ASP A 104 -5.72 7.18 17.63
#